data_61b4fd16b8e6730baa4ce28f09729c2c
#
_entry.id   61b4fd16b8e6730baa4ce28f09729c2c
#
_cell.length_a   1.000
_cell.length_b   1.000
_cell.length_c   1.000
_cell.angle_alpha   90.00
_cell.angle_beta   90.00
_cell.angle_gamma   90.00
#
_symmetry.space_group_name_H-M   'P 1'
#
loop_
_entity.id
_entity.type
_entity.pdbx_description
1 polymer ?
#
loop_
_entity_poly.entity_id
_entity_poly.type
_entity_poly.pdbx_seq_one_letter_code
_entity_poly.pdbx_strand_id
1 'polypeptide(L)'
;MAKPLTFQRRGVVEGFFGAPWSMAQRAALFELGAARGMNTYLYAPKDDPYHRQLWRKPYPNDLWKKLNGLIRRAQQSRIDFVYGFHPGEGLCFSDPQPIQHLLQKAQRFYDAGISTFAVLFDDIPSRLTVDRDRRAFQNSLARAEGNWLDRICSAQPASWKNIEWWICPSYYSEDRLLERVFGRFEAHFLETLARYLPADVACFWTGPAVVCEKLSRAHARRIANRVQRPLLLWDNYPVNDLTMSDELHIGPLLGRDPNLAKCVYGYLNNPMLQAELSLIPLATCFDYAAAPETYDAEASWARIIKQHFGARAWPHWLALREFFEEQISAKRARRPIHLTASQRARLRAALVYLRAQRRQRWTHEIAPWARAIRQSLDGVIGTTGI
;
A
#
# COMPACT_ATOMS: atom_id res chain seq x y z
N MET A 1 -33.45 1.96 -6.41
CA MET A 1 -32.14 2.34 -6.99
C MET A 1 -31.17 1.20 -6.81
N ALA A 2 -30.42 0.82 -7.84
CA ALA A 2 -29.36 -0.19 -7.71
C ALA A 2 -28.29 0.31 -6.72
N LYS A 3 -27.78 -0.60 -5.86
CA LYS A 3 -26.71 -0.27 -4.92
C LYS A 3 -25.50 0.20 -5.72
N PRO A 4 -24.84 1.32 -5.38
CA PRO A 4 -23.68 1.79 -6.12
C PRO A 4 -22.59 0.71 -6.12
N LEU A 5 -21.96 0.53 -7.26
CA LEU A 5 -20.87 -0.43 -7.40
C LEU A 5 -19.65 0.06 -6.62
N THR A 6 -19.17 -0.75 -5.71
CA THR A 6 -18.00 -0.44 -4.88
C THR A 6 -17.16 -1.68 -4.67
N PHE A 7 -15.88 -1.52 -4.36
CA PHE A 7 -15.02 -2.64 -4.00
C PHE A 7 -15.47 -3.28 -2.69
N GLN A 8 -15.37 -4.59 -2.57
CA GLN A 8 -15.73 -5.31 -1.32
C GLN A 8 -14.72 -5.01 -0.21
N ARG A 9 -13.42 -4.98 -0.54
CA ARG A 9 -12.33 -4.62 0.34
C ARG A 9 -11.79 -3.25 -0.07
N ARG A 10 -11.74 -2.28 0.85
CA ARG A 10 -11.33 -0.89 0.59
C ARG A 10 -10.50 -0.38 1.75
N GLY A 11 -9.32 0.18 1.46
CA GLY A 11 -8.54 0.75 2.56
C GLY A 11 -7.06 0.89 2.29
N VAL A 12 -6.26 0.48 3.25
CA VAL A 12 -4.83 0.72 3.27
C VAL A 12 -4.07 -0.58 3.44
N VAL A 13 -2.98 -0.72 2.70
CA VAL A 13 -1.89 -1.62 3.00
C VAL A 13 -0.70 -0.80 3.51
N GLU A 14 -0.35 -0.92 4.79
CA GLU A 14 0.87 -0.30 5.32
C GLU A 14 2.07 -1.18 4.96
N GLY A 15 2.56 -1.01 3.72
CA GLY A 15 3.57 -1.88 3.11
C GLY A 15 4.81 -1.16 2.61
N PHE A 16 5.05 0.07 3.04
CA PHE A 16 6.22 0.86 2.67
C PHE A 16 7.47 0.46 3.46
N PHE A 17 8.65 0.75 2.88
CA PHE A 17 9.94 0.69 3.57
C PHE A 17 10.18 1.96 4.39
N GLY A 18 10.82 1.81 5.56
CA GLY A 18 11.12 2.90 6.49
C GLY A 18 10.36 2.77 7.80
N ALA A 19 10.51 3.78 8.66
CA ALA A 19 9.95 3.75 10.01
C ALA A 19 8.43 3.51 10.00
N PRO A 20 7.93 2.42 10.63
CA PRO A 20 6.50 2.13 10.69
C PRO A 20 5.74 3.25 11.40
N TRP A 21 4.50 3.49 11.00
CA TRP A 21 3.64 4.45 11.69
C TRP A 21 3.43 4.08 13.16
N SER A 22 3.32 5.07 14.01
CA SER A 22 2.96 4.88 15.41
C SER A 22 1.51 4.38 15.55
N MET A 23 1.20 3.78 16.70
CA MET A 23 -0.17 3.33 17.00
C MET A 23 -1.20 4.47 16.99
N ALA A 24 -0.77 5.68 17.36
CA ALA A 24 -1.62 6.88 17.34
C ALA A 24 -1.92 7.33 15.89
N GLN A 25 -0.94 7.28 15.01
CA GLN A 25 -1.10 7.63 13.59
C GLN A 25 -2.04 6.64 12.87
N ARG A 26 -1.87 5.33 13.15
CA ARG A 26 -2.78 4.29 12.63
C ARG A 26 -4.21 4.49 13.15
N ALA A 27 -4.36 4.89 14.41
CA ALA A 27 -5.68 5.19 14.98
C ALA A 27 -6.35 6.39 14.28
N ALA A 28 -5.59 7.45 13.99
CA ALA A 28 -6.10 8.60 13.22
C ALA A 28 -6.52 8.19 11.79
N LEU A 29 -5.77 7.29 11.15
CA LEU A 29 -6.17 6.69 9.87
C LEU A 29 -7.52 5.97 9.99
N PHE A 30 -7.72 5.17 11.05
CA PHE A 30 -8.98 4.43 11.23
C PHE A 30 -10.17 5.36 11.41
N GLU A 31 -10.02 6.44 12.18
CA GLU A 31 -11.07 7.45 12.38
C GLU A 31 -11.45 8.14 11.05
N LEU A 32 -10.45 8.62 10.30
CA LEU A 32 -10.69 9.25 9.01
C LEU A 32 -11.26 8.27 7.98
N GLY A 33 -10.68 7.07 7.90
CA GLY A 33 -11.02 6.07 6.89
C GLY A 33 -12.42 5.48 7.10
N ALA A 34 -12.77 5.14 8.33
CA ALA A 34 -14.11 4.63 8.66
C ALA A 34 -15.21 5.61 8.27
N ALA A 35 -15.00 6.91 8.53
CA ALA A 35 -15.95 7.96 8.15
C ALA A 35 -16.11 8.11 6.62
N ARG A 36 -15.20 7.51 5.83
CA ARG A 36 -15.16 7.56 4.35
C ARG A 36 -15.32 6.19 3.68
N GLY A 37 -15.77 5.19 4.43
CA GLY A 37 -16.09 3.87 3.89
C GLY A 37 -14.89 2.91 3.78
N MET A 38 -13.72 3.25 4.35
CA MET A 38 -12.64 2.28 4.56
C MET A 38 -13.15 1.14 5.44
N ASN A 39 -12.90 -0.10 5.03
CA ASN A 39 -13.30 -1.29 5.78
C ASN A 39 -12.16 -2.32 5.94
N THR A 40 -10.97 -2.01 5.47
CA THR A 40 -9.86 -2.96 5.45
C THR A 40 -8.53 -2.25 5.73
N TYR A 41 -7.72 -2.83 6.63
CA TYR A 41 -6.36 -2.38 6.88
C TYR A 41 -5.43 -3.58 6.93
N LEU A 42 -4.49 -3.65 5.98
CA LEU A 42 -3.45 -4.67 5.95
C LEU A 42 -2.19 -4.16 6.67
N TYR A 43 -1.85 -4.81 7.77
CA TYR A 43 -0.63 -4.57 8.53
C TYR A 43 0.53 -5.35 7.91
N ALA A 44 1.40 -4.64 7.22
CA ALA A 44 2.56 -5.22 6.53
C ALA A 44 3.81 -4.30 6.52
N PRO A 45 4.14 -3.59 7.64
CA PRO A 45 5.25 -2.65 7.66
C PRO A 45 6.58 -3.36 7.42
N LYS A 46 7.32 -2.96 6.37
CA LYS A 46 8.56 -3.63 5.95
C LYS A 46 9.66 -3.62 7.02
N ASP A 47 9.70 -2.61 7.86
CA ASP A 47 10.71 -2.46 8.92
C ASP A 47 10.23 -2.98 10.30
N ASP A 48 9.06 -3.62 10.37
CA ASP A 48 8.70 -4.42 11.55
C ASP A 48 9.44 -5.78 11.49
N PRO A 49 10.40 -6.02 12.39
CA PRO A 49 11.18 -7.25 12.34
C PRO A 49 10.34 -8.52 12.52
N TYR A 50 9.23 -8.45 13.27
CA TYR A 50 8.34 -9.60 13.48
C TYR A 50 7.41 -9.86 12.30
N HIS A 51 7.25 -8.90 11.41
CA HIS A 51 6.56 -9.11 10.14
C HIS A 51 7.48 -9.80 9.11
N ARG A 52 8.79 -9.47 9.07
CA ARG A 52 9.77 -9.96 8.09
C ARG A 52 10.83 -10.90 8.69
N GLN A 53 11.97 -10.39 9.17
CA GLN A 53 13.13 -11.18 9.56
C GLN A 53 12.82 -12.22 10.66
N LEU A 54 12.01 -11.84 11.61
CA LEU A 54 11.58 -12.67 12.74
C LEU A 54 10.14 -13.18 12.59
N TRP A 55 9.66 -13.31 11.36
CA TRP A 55 8.26 -13.63 11.10
C TRP A 55 7.79 -14.95 11.76
N ARG A 56 8.72 -15.89 12.00
CA ARG A 56 8.44 -17.14 12.72
C ARG A 56 8.26 -16.96 14.23
N LYS A 57 8.77 -15.84 14.78
CA LYS A 57 8.72 -15.58 16.22
C LYS A 57 7.42 -14.86 16.61
N PRO A 58 6.84 -15.16 17.77
CA PRO A 58 5.74 -14.39 18.31
C PRO A 58 6.21 -12.97 18.68
N TYR A 59 5.29 -12.00 18.68
CA TYR A 59 5.57 -10.68 19.22
C TYR A 59 5.82 -10.75 20.72
N PRO A 60 6.83 -10.04 21.26
CA PRO A 60 6.99 -9.82 22.69
C PRO A 60 5.74 -9.22 23.33
N ASN A 61 5.49 -9.52 24.60
CA ASN A 61 4.23 -9.17 25.25
C ASN A 61 3.90 -7.67 25.20
N ASP A 62 4.89 -6.79 25.34
CA ASP A 62 4.65 -5.34 25.30
C ASP A 62 4.29 -4.84 23.90
N LEU A 63 4.94 -5.38 22.86
CA LEU A 63 4.59 -5.08 21.47
C LEU A 63 3.22 -5.69 21.11
N TRP A 64 2.95 -6.90 21.59
CA TRP A 64 1.65 -7.53 21.41
C TRP A 64 0.51 -6.73 22.05
N LYS A 65 0.68 -6.25 23.27
CA LYS A 65 -0.34 -5.39 23.93
C LYS A 65 -0.69 -4.18 23.08
N LYS A 66 0.32 -3.52 22.50
CA LYS A 66 0.11 -2.37 21.61
C LYS A 66 -0.63 -2.78 20.32
N LEU A 67 -0.19 -3.87 19.68
CA LEU A 67 -0.79 -4.37 18.45
C LEU A 67 -2.23 -4.85 18.69
N ASN A 68 -2.49 -5.59 19.77
CA ASN A 68 -3.83 -6.01 20.15
C ASN A 68 -4.75 -4.82 20.47
N GLY A 69 -4.22 -3.77 21.09
CA GLY A 69 -4.96 -2.50 21.27
C GLY A 69 -5.35 -1.86 19.94
N LEU A 70 -4.47 -1.90 18.94
CA LEU A 70 -4.75 -1.41 17.59
C LEU A 70 -5.81 -2.27 16.88
N ILE A 71 -5.73 -3.60 17.00
CA ILE A 71 -6.71 -4.54 16.44
C ILE A 71 -8.12 -4.22 16.98
N ARG A 72 -8.25 -4.06 18.30
CA ARG A 72 -9.52 -3.69 18.93
C ARG A 72 -10.05 -2.35 18.39
N ARG A 73 -9.16 -1.38 18.15
CA ARG A 73 -9.55 -0.07 17.62
C ARG A 73 -10.05 -0.19 16.17
N ALA A 74 -9.41 -1.01 15.33
CA ALA A 74 -9.90 -1.32 14.00
C ALA A 74 -11.30 -1.94 14.04
N GLN A 75 -11.51 -2.94 14.91
CA GLN A 75 -12.82 -3.59 15.12
C GLN A 75 -13.91 -2.60 15.56
N GLN A 76 -13.61 -1.73 16.52
CA GLN A 76 -14.52 -0.65 16.96
C GLN A 76 -14.88 0.29 15.82
N SER A 77 -13.95 0.54 14.89
CA SER A 77 -14.15 1.33 13.67
C SER A 77 -14.79 0.52 12.52
N ARG A 78 -15.15 -0.75 12.72
CA ARG A 78 -15.65 -1.67 11.69
C ARG A 78 -14.68 -1.83 10.51
N ILE A 79 -13.39 -1.84 10.82
CA ILE A 79 -12.31 -2.09 9.87
C ILE A 79 -11.76 -3.48 10.11
N ASP A 80 -11.78 -4.32 9.09
CA ASP A 80 -11.16 -5.62 9.13
C ASP A 80 -9.63 -5.44 9.15
N PHE A 81 -9.02 -5.84 10.26
CA PHE A 81 -7.58 -5.86 10.41
C PHE A 81 -7.03 -7.14 9.77
N VAL A 82 -6.23 -6.99 8.73
CA VAL A 82 -5.55 -8.09 8.05
C VAL A 82 -4.11 -8.14 8.51
N TYR A 83 -3.62 -9.32 8.92
CA TYR A 83 -2.22 -9.48 9.27
C TYR A 83 -1.44 -10.12 8.11
N GLY A 84 -0.39 -9.43 7.65
CA GLY A 84 0.52 -9.93 6.63
C GLY A 84 1.66 -10.75 7.23
N PHE A 85 2.00 -11.87 6.59
CA PHE A 85 3.23 -12.63 6.81
C PHE A 85 4.15 -12.43 5.63
N HIS A 86 5.39 -12.01 5.85
CA HIS A 86 6.41 -11.92 4.81
C HIS A 86 7.52 -12.94 5.08
N PRO A 87 7.42 -14.15 4.52
CA PRO A 87 8.37 -15.23 4.79
C PRO A 87 9.80 -14.92 4.32
N GLY A 88 9.95 -13.99 3.37
CA GLY A 88 11.23 -13.48 2.93
C GLY A 88 12.08 -14.48 2.15
N GLU A 89 13.32 -14.08 1.90
CA GLU A 89 14.33 -14.92 1.28
C GLU A 89 14.69 -16.13 2.16
N GLY A 90 15.10 -17.23 1.52
CA GLY A 90 15.53 -18.44 2.23
C GLY A 90 14.38 -19.29 2.78
N LEU A 91 13.12 -18.99 2.42
CA LEU A 91 12.02 -19.90 2.68
C LEU A 91 12.24 -21.21 1.92
N CYS A 92 12.20 -22.35 2.65
CA CYS A 92 12.11 -23.67 2.03
C CYS A 92 10.62 -24.02 1.89
N PHE A 93 10.08 -23.89 0.69
CA PHE A 93 8.67 -24.12 0.38
C PHE A 93 8.23 -25.56 0.63
N SER A 94 9.13 -26.54 0.41
CA SER A 94 8.85 -27.95 0.61
C SER A 94 8.94 -28.41 2.07
N ASP A 95 9.50 -27.57 2.97
CA ASP A 95 9.56 -27.86 4.39
C ASP A 95 8.19 -27.58 5.06
N PRO A 96 7.65 -28.48 5.87
CA PRO A 96 6.41 -28.26 6.63
C PRO A 96 6.56 -27.30 7.82
N GLN A 97 7.75 -27.18 8.40
CA GLN A 97 7.96 -26.40 9.62
C GLN A 97 7.60 -24.92 9.49
N PRO A 98 7.93 -24.21 8.40
CA PRO A 98 7.50 -22.82 8.20
C PRO A 98 5.99 -22.62 8.29
N ILE A 99 5.20 -23.54 7.75
CA ILE A 99 3.73 -23.49 7.82
C ILE A 99 3.24 -23.65 9.27
N GLN A 100 3.84 -24.57 10.03
CA GLN A 100 3.50 -24.76 11.45
C GLN A 100 3.77 -23.48 12.26
N HIS A 101 4.93 -22.85 12.07
CA HIS A 101 5.25 -21.58 12.72
C HIS A 101 4.28 -20.45 12.33
N LEU A 102 3.89 -20.38 11.03
CA LEU A 102 2.91 -19.41 10.56
C LEU A 102 1.57 -19.61 11.24
N LEU A 103 1.04 -20.83 11.23
CA LEU A 103 -0.26 -21.13 11.83
C LEU A 103 -0.25 -20.95 13.36
N GLN A 104 0.83 -21.31 14.04
CA GLN A 104 0.98 -21.06 15.47
C GLN A 104 0.95 -19.57 15.79
N LYS A 105 1.62 -18.74 14.99
CA LYS A 105 1.58 -17.28 15.14
C LYS A 105 0.21 -16.73 14.78
N ALA A 106 -0.40 -17.20 13.69
CA ALA A 106 -1.73 -16.79 13.25
C ALA A 106 -2.81 -17.11 14.30
N GLN A 107 -2.67 -18.19 15.07
CA GLN A 107 -3.59 -18.52 16.17
C GLN A 107 -3.76 -17.36 17.14
N ARG A 108 -2.68 -16.69 17.52
CA ARG A 108 -2.73 -15.55 18.45
C ARG A 108 -3.50 -14.36 17.88
N PHE A 109 -3.43 -14.17 16.57
CA PHE A 109 -4.21 -13.13 15.88
C PHE A 109 -5.67 -13.54 15.72
N TYR A 110 -5.92 -14.82 15.43
CA TYR A 110 -7.27 -15.36 15.38
C TYR A 110 -7.98 -15.22 16.73
N ASP A 111 -7.30 -15.53 17.84
CA ASP A 111 -7.81 -15.33 19.19
C ASP A 111 -8.12 -13.88 19.53
N ALA A 112 -7.44 -12.93 18.85
CA ALA A 112 -7.74 -11.49 18.91
C ALA A 112 -8.88 -11.05 17.98
N GLY A 113 -9.51 -11.99 17.25
CA GLY A 113 -10.65 -11.76 16.37
C GLY A 113 -10.30 -11.39 14.92
N ILE A 114 -9.06 -11.70 14.48
CA ILE A 114 -8.68 -11.57 13.07
C ILE A 114 -9.03 -12.85 12.33
N SER A 115 -9.70 -12.68 11.18
CA SER A 115 -10.07 -13.81 10.30
C SER A 115 -9.49 -13.69 8.89
N THR A 116 -8.76 -12.61 8.58
CA THR A 116 -8.12 -12.41 7.28
C THR A 116 -6.62 -12.31 7.44
N PHE A 117 -5.89 -13.11 6.69
CA PHE A 117 -4.43 -13.18 6.68
C PHE A 117 -3.89 -13.03 5.26
N ALA A 118 -2.71 -12.47 5.12
CA ALA A 118 -2.02 -12.36 3.84
C ALA A 118 -0.63 -13.01 3.91
N VAL A 119 -0.25 -13.72 2.87
CA VAL A 119 1.13 -14.15 2.64
C VAL A 119 1.72 -13.30 1.54
N LEU A 120 2.84 -12.65 1.84
CA LEU A 120 3.45 -11.64 0.99
C LEU A 120 4.80 -12.17 0.50
N PHE A 121 4.88 -12.53 -0.79
CA PHE A 121 6.11 -12.95 -1.46
C PHE A 121 6.70 -11.84 -2.33
N ASP A 122 6.19 -10.61 -2.20
CA ASP A 122 6.79 -9.47 -2.87
C ASP A 122 8.25 -9.27 -2.43
N ASP A 123 9.05 -8.74 -3.35
CA ASP A 123 10.46 -8.38 -3.12
C ASP A 123 11.39 -9.57 -2.77
N ILE A 124 11.15 -10.72 -3.36
CA ILE A 124 12.02 -11.90 -3.29
C ILE A 124 12.57 -12.27 -4.67
N PRO A 125 13.68 -13.05 -4.76
CA PRO A 125 14.21 -13.52 -6.03
C PRO A 125 13.18 -14.26 -6.89
N SER A 126 13.20 -14.04 -8.19
CA SER A 126 12.26 -14.65 -9.16
C SER A 126 12.46 -16.16 -9.39
N ARG A 127 13.27 -16.81 -8.55
CA ARG A 127 13.64 -18.23 -8.69
C ARG A 127 13.75 -18.91 -7.33
N LEU A 128 13.55 -20.21 -7.31
CA LEU A 128 13.81 -21.03 -6.13
C LEU A 128 15.30 -21.05 -5.81
N THR A 129 15.65 -20.74 -4.56
CA THR A 129 17.03 -20.67 -4.06
C THR A 129 17.49 -21.97 -3.39
N VAL A 130 16.54 -22.82 -2.97
CA VAL A 130 16.78 -24.09 -2.25
C VAL A 130 16.70 -25.27 -3.21
N ASP A 131 17.74 -26.13 -3.25
CA ASP A 131 17.78 -27.29 -4.15
C ASP A 131 16.65 -28.30 -3.93
N ARG A 132 16.25 -28.50 -2.67
CA ARG A 132 15.12 -29.36 -2.33
C ARG A 132 13.83 -28.85 -2.98
N ASP A 133 13.60 -27.53 -2.98
CA ASP A 133 12.45 -26.91 -3.61
C ASP A 133 12.52 -26.99 -5.14
N ARG A 134 13.68 -26.79 -5.74
CA ARG A 134 13.87 -26.96 -7.21
C ARG A 134 13.44 -28.34 -7.66
N ARG A 135 13.80 -29.38 -6.91
CA ARG A 135 13.36 -30.76 -7.20
C ARG A 135 11.88 -30.96 -6.95
N ALA A 136 11.36 -30.50 -5.81
CA ALA A 136 9.96 -30.71 -5.41
C ALA A 136 8.98 -30.01 -6.34
N PHE A 137 9.32 -28.81 -6.80
CA PHE A 137 8.43 -27.96 -7.61
C PHE A 137 8.87 -27.84 -9.07
N GLN A 138 9.78 -28.71 -9.55
CA GLN A 138 10.26 -28.72 -10.94
C GLN A 138 10.78 -27.34 -11.38
N ASN A 139 11.52 -26.68 -10.49
CA ASN A 139 12.08 -25.35 -10.66
C ASN A 139 11.04 -24.22 -10.93
N SER A 140 9.77 -24.42 -10.60
CA SER A 140 8.71 -23.43 -10.75
C SER A 140 8.44 -22.73 -9.43
N LEU A 141 8.70 -21.42 -9.37
CA LEU A 141 8.41 -20.58 -8.21
C LEU A 141 6.90 -20.38 -8.03
N ALA A 142 6.16 -20.17 -9.14
CA ALA A 142 4.71 -20.02 -9.11
C ALA A 142 4.02 -21.27 -8.53
N ARG A 143 4.50 -22.47 -8.88
CA ARG A 143 4.02 -23.74 -8.30
C ARG A 143 4.33 -23.81 -6.80
N ALA A 144 5.54 -23.40 -6.40
CA ALA A 144 5.94 -23.43 -5.00
C ALA A 144 5.09 -22.48 -4.14
N GLU A 145 4.88 -21.25 -4.59
CA GLU A 145 4.04 -20.26 -3.90
C GLU A 145 2.58 -20.74 -3.77
N GLY A 146 1.98 -21.20 -4.88
CA GLY A 146 0.60 -21.70 -4.87
C GLY A 146 0.41 -22.91 -3.97
N ASN A 147 1.30 -23.91 -4.08
CA ASN A 147 1.26 -25.11 -3.23
C ASN A 147 1.46 -24.76 -1.74
N TRP A 148 2.29 -23.77 -1.44
CA TRP A 148 2.52 -23.36 -0.05
C TRP A 148 1.25 -22.80 0.59
N LEU A 149 0.49 -21.95 -0.16
CA LEU A 149 -0.81 -21.43 0.27
C LEU A 149 -1.84 -22.58 0.43
N ASP A 150 -1.91 -23.49 -0.53
CA ASP A 150 -2.81 -24.66 -0.46
C ASP A 150 -2.55 -25.49 0.80
N ARG A 151 -1.28 -25.72 1.13
CA ARG A 151 -0.88 -26.41 2.35
C ARG A 151 -1.22 -25.63 3.63
N ILE A 152 -1.14 -24.30 3.64
CA ILE A 152 -1.59 -23.48 4.76
C ILE A 152 -3.10 -23.65 4.95
N CYS A 153 -3.88 -23.50 3.88
CA CYS A 153 -5.34 -23.65 3.92
C CYS A 153 -5.76 -25.04 4.39
N SER A 154 -5.05 -26.08 3.94
CA SER A 154 -5.31 -27.47 4.34
C SER A 154 -4.90 -27.79 5.78
N ALA A 155 -3.87 -27.13 6.31
CA ALA A 155 -3.33 -27.38 7.65
C ALA A 155 -3.90 -26.44 8.72
N GLN A 156 -4.69 -25.43 8.35
CA GLN A 156 -5.31 -24.54 9.33
C GLN A 156 -6.25 -25.29 10.26
N PRO A 157 -6.35 -24.90 11.55
CA PRO A 157 -7.23 -25.58 12.49
C PRO A 157 -8.71 -25.60 12.03
N ALA A 158 -9.35 -26.76 12.08
CA ALA A 158 -10.77 -26.91 11.71
C ALA A 158 -11.73 -26.07 12.58
N SER A 159 -11.26 -25.64 13.75
CA SER A 159 -11.98 -24.75 14.66
C SER A 159 -12.04 -23.30 14.16
N TRP A 160 -11.12 -22.91 13.27
CA TRP A 160 -11.15 -21.55 12.71
C TRP A 160 -12.34 -21.40 11.78
N LYS A 161 -13.06 -20.27 11.91
CA LYS A 161 -14.26 -19.98 11.12
C LYS A 161 -14.07 -18.71 10.29
N ASN A 162 -14.64 -18.69 9.09
CA ASN A 162 -14.64 -17.54 8.19
C ASN A 162 -13.24 -16.99 7.87
N ILE A 163 -12.26 -17.90 7.73
CA ILE A 163 -10.89 -17.49 7.38
C ILE A 163 -10.79 -17.15 5.91
N GLU A 164 -10.19 -16.03 5.63
CA GLU A 164 -9.82 -15.58 4.29
C GLU A 164 -8.29 -15.47 4.18
N TRP A 165 -7.72 -16.11 3.18
CA TRP A 165 -6.30 -16.00 2.86
C TRP A 165 -6.07 -15.17 1.60
N TRP A 166 -5.09 -14.29 1.66
CA TRP A 166 -4.63 -13.49 0.52
C TRP A 166 -3.19 -13.83 0.19
N ILE A 167 -2.80 -13.64 -1.07
CA ILE A 167 -1.42 -13.76 -1.51
C ILE A 167 -0.98 -12.50 -2.27
N CYS A 168 0.21 -11.98 -1.95
CA CYS A 168 0.97 -11.17 -2.89
C CYS A 168 2.02 -12.09 -3.50
N PRO A 169 1.91 -12.50 -4.76
CA PRO A 169 2.91 -13.34 -5.40
C PRO A 169 4.21 -12.56 -5.63
N SER A 170 5.32 -13.25 -5.84
CA SER A 170 6.57 -12.58 -6.21
C SER A 170 6.48 -11.83 -7.53
N TYR A 171 5.71 -12.35 -8.49
CA TYR A 171 5.34 -11.64 -9.72
C TYR A 171 4.03 -10.87 -9.53
N TYR A 172 4.10 -9.66 -8.95
CA TYR A 172 2.96 -8.83 -8.55
C TYR A 172 2.70 -7.64 -9.49
N SER A 173 3.48 -7.47 -10.56
CA SER A 173 3.38 -6.38 -11.53
C SER A 173 3.95 -6.80 -12.89
N GLU A 174 3.50 -6.15 -13.97
CA GLU A 174 4.15 -6.26 -15.29
C GLU A 174 5.32 -5.28 -15.47
N ASP A 175 5.74 -4.59 -14.40
CA ASP A 175 6.86 -3.67 -14.45
C ASP A 175 8.17 -4.43 -14.73
N ARG A 176 8.88 -4.02 -15.76
CA ARG A 176 10.21 -4.56 -16.07
C ARG A 176 11.25 -4.30 -14.97
N LEU A 177 10.92 -3.38 -14.03
CA LEU A 177 11.76 -3.15 -12.85
C LEU A 177 11.88 -4.42 -12.02
N LEU A 178 10.80 -5.20 -11.86
CA LEU A 178 10.85 -6.46 -11.11
C LEU A 178 11.87 -7.43 -11.69
N GLU A 179 11.89 -7.61 -13.02
CA GLU A 179 12.87 -8.50 -13.66
C GLU A 179 14.29 -7.98 -13.56
N ARG A 180 14.48 -6.67 -13.59
CA ARG A 180 15.82 -6.05 -13.41
C ARG A 180 16.37 -6.23 -12.00
N VAL A 181 15.50 -6.20 -10.99
CA VAL A 181 15.89 -6.29 -9.56
C VAL A 181 15.96 -7.74 -9.09
N PHE A 182 14.93 -8.54 -9.38
CA PHE A 182 14.76 -9.88 -8.81
C PHE A 182 15.10 -11.02 -9.77
N GLY A 183 15.35 -10.70 -11.04
CA GLY A 183 15.61 -11.66 -12.12
C GLY A 183 14.35 -11.97 -12.93
N ARG A 184 14.56 -12.68 -14.04
CA ARG A 184 13.47 -13.02 -14.97
C ARG A 184 12.51 -14.04 -14.35
N PHE A 185 11.23 -13.75 -14.43
CA PHE A 185 10.17 -14.67 -14.01
C PHE A 185 9.89 -15.75 -15.07
N GLU A 186 9.40 -16.89 -14.60
CA GLU A 186 8.98 -17.98 -15.49
C GLU A 186 7.80 -17.57 -16.38
N ALA A 187 7.75 -18.14 -17.59
CA ALA A 187 6.62 -17.94 -18.49
C ALA A 187 5.32 -18.45 -17.84
N HIS A 188 4.21 -17.74 -18.11
CA HIS A 188 2.89 -18.11 -17.58
C HIS A 188 2.82 -18.23 -16.05
N PHE A 189 3.58 -17.38 -15.34
CA PHE A 189 3.64 -17.39 -13.88
C PHE A 189 2.24 -17.35 -13.23
N LEU A 190 1.38 -16.40 -13.63
CA LEU A 190 0.05 -16.24 -13.03
C LEU A 190 -0.87 -17.43 -13.31
N GLU A 191 -0.84 -17.98 -14.51
CA GLU A 191 -1.61 -19.16 -14.89
C GLU A 191 -1.12 -20.41 -14.15
N THR A 192 0.19 -20.52 -13.95
CA THR A 192 0.79 -21.60 -13.15
C THR A 192 0.40 -21.44 -11.69
N LEU A 193 0.54 -20.25 -11.11
CA LEU A 193 0.12 -19.95 -9.75
C LEU A 193 -1.36 -20.33 -9.53
N ALA A 194 -2.23 -19.93 -10.45
CA ALA A 194 -3.67 -20.20 -10.38
C ALA A 194 -4.03 -21.70 -10.31
N ARG A 195 -3.21 -22.58 -10.89
CA ARG A 195 -3.46 -24.03 -10.83
C ARG A 195 -3.23 -24.63 -9.44
N TYR A 196 -2.42 -23.98 -8.61
CA TYR A 196 -2.01 -24.49 -7.30
C TYR A 196 -2.61 -23.68 -6.14
N LEU A 197 -3.20 -22.52 -6.39
CA LEU A 197 -3.90 -21.74 -5.37
C LEU A 197 -5.30 -22.31 -5.13
N PRO A 198 -5.79 -22.36 -3.87
CA PRO A 198 -7.21 -22.56 -3.58
C PRO A 198 -8.08 -21.48 -4.27
N ALA A 199 -9.32 -21.84 -4.60
CA ALA A 199 -10.19 -21.00 -5.43
C ALA A 199 -10.60 -19.67 -4.77
N ASP A 200 -10.65 -19.65 -3.44
CA ASP A 200 -11.09 -18.54 -2.59
C ASP A 200 -9.95 -17.61 -2.14
N VAL A 201 -8.69 -17.98 -2.41
CA VAL A 201 -7.53 -17.12 -2.07
C VAL A 201 -7.50 -15.89 -2.98
N ALA A 202 -7.58 -14.70 -2.40
CA ALA A 202 -7.47 -13.45 -3.17
C ALA A 202 -6.00 -13.11 -3.48
N CYS A 203 -5.75 -12.58 -4.68
CA CYS A 203 -4.40 -12.33 -5.20
C CYS A 203 -4.15 -10.84 -5.40
N PHE A 204 -3.06 -10.33 -4.85
CA PHE A 204 -2.62 -8.94 -5.04
C PHE A 204 -1.97 -8.71 -6.40
N TRP A 205 -2.16 -7.49 -6.89
CA TRP A 205 -1.55 -6.96 -8.09
C TRP A 205 -1.39 -5.45 -8.00
N THR A 206 -0.24 -4.90 -8.42
CA THR A 206 -0.04 -3.45 -8.38
C THR A 206 -0.51 -2.77 -9.67
N GLY A 207 -0.39 -3.44 -10.82
CA GLY A 207 -0.77 -2.89 -12.11
C GLY A 207 0.27 -3.11 -13.21
N PRO A 208 0.21 -2.35 -14.31
CA PRO A 208 1.21 -2.41 -15.38
C PRO A 208 2.61 -1.94 -14.93
N ALA A 209 2.68 -1.19 -13.83
CA ALA A 209 3.92 -0.80 -13.16
C ALA A 209 3.78 -0.99 -11.64
N VAL A 210 4.92 -1.04 -10.92
CA VAL A 210 4.93 -1.08 -9.45
C VAL A 210 4.26 0.18 -8.89
N VAL A 211 4.59 1.35 -9.46
CA VAL A 211 3.93 2.63 -9.17
C VAL A 211 3.21 3.09 -10.43
N CYS A 212 1.89 2.95 -10.44
CA CYS A 212 1.08 3.22 -11.63
C CYS A 212 0.53 4.63 -11.67
N GLU A 213 0.74 5.35 -12.78
CA GLU A 213 -0.01 6.57 -13.07
C GLU A 213 -1.45 6.27 -13.47
N LYS A 214 -1.67 5.18 -14.19
CA LYS A 214 -2.99 4.78 -14.71
C LYS A 214 -3.27 3.30 -14.43
N LEU A 215 -4.45 3.03 -13.88
CA LEU A 215 -5.00 1.69 -13.70
C LEU A 215 -6.32 1.59 -14.48
N SER A 216 -6.31 0.84 -15.58
CA SER A 216 -7.49 0.65 -16.43
C SER A 216 -8.24 -0.63 -16.08
N ARG A 217 -9.56 -0.63 -16.26
CA ARG A 217 -10.38 -1.82 -16.15
C ARG A 217 -9.94 -2.93 -17.12
N ALA A 218 -9.52 -2.57 -18.33
CA ALA A 218 -9.06 -3.55 -19.33
C ALA A 218 -7.83 -4.33 -18.82
N HIS A 219 -6.85 -3.62 -18.22
CA HIS A 219 -5.68 -4.24 -17.61
C HIS A 219 -6.08 -5.15 -16.45
N ALA A 220 -6.85 -4.63 -15.48
CA ALA A 220 -7.28 -5.39 -14.31
C ALA A 220 -8.07 -6.66 -14.69
N ARG A 221 -8.99 -6.56 -15.65
CA ARG A 221 -9.75 -7.70 -16.16
C ARG A 221 -8.84 -8.76 -16.82
N ARG A 222 -7.85 -8.34 -17.59
CA ARG A 222 -6.87 -9.25 -18.20
C ARG A 222 -6.10 -10.04 -17.13
N ILE A 223 -5.66 -9.38 -16.07
CA ILE A 223 -4.95 -10.04 -14.96
C ILE A 223 -5.90 -10.95 -14.17
N ALA A 224 -7.11 -10.50 -13.85
CA ALA A 224 -8.10 -11.33 -13.17
C ALA A 224 -8.40 -12.62 -13.96
N ASN A 225 -8.47 -12.56 -15.29
CA ASN A 225 -8.65 -13.73 -16.15
C ASN A 225 -7.43 -14.66 -16.13
N ARG A 226 -6.21 -14.15 -15.94
CA ARG A 226 -4.99 -14.95 -15.87
C ARG A 226 -4.85 -15.65 -14.52
N VAL A 227 -5.08 -14.92 -13.44
CA VAL A 227 -4.95 -15.48 -12.09
C VAL A 227 -6.15 -16.30 -11.65
N GLN A 228 -7.33 -16.08 -12.27
CA GLN A 228 -8.59 -16.79 -12.00
C GLN A 228 -8.95 -16.84 -10.50
N ARG A 229 -8.64 -15.78 -9.78
CA ARG A 229 -8.86 -15.61 -8.34
C ARG A 229 -9.43 -14.22 -8.08
N PRO A 230 -10.06 -13.96 -6.93
CA PRO A 230 -10.43 -12.61 -6.54
C PRO A 230 -9.22 -11.70 -6.59
N LEU A 231 -9.28 -10.62 -7.40
CA LEU A 231 -8.14 -9.71 -7.59
C LEU A 231 -8.18 -8.59 -6.57
N LEU A 232 -7.09 -8.39 -5.84
CA LEU A 232 -6.83 -7.26 -4.95
C LEU A 232 -5.86 -6.30 -5.63
N LEU A 233 -6.19 -5.03 -5.72
CA LEU A 233 -5.23 -4.03 -6.16
C LEU A 233 -4.46 -3.48 -4.95
N TRP A 234 -3.14 -3.60 -5.02
CA TRP A 234 -2.20 -2.90 -4.15
C TRP A 234 -1.73 -1.66 -4.90
N ASP A 235 -2.39 -0.54 -4.65
CA ASP A 235 -2.07 0.71 -5.34
C ASP A 235 -0.98 1.48 -4.59
N ASN A 236 0.19 1.59 -5.21
CA ASN A 236 1.33 2.31 -4.69
C ASN A 236 1.17 3.84 -4.87
N TYR A 237 0.04 4.36 -4.39
CA TYR A 237 -0.26 5.76 -4.21
C TYR A 237 -0.92 5.98 -2.85
N PRO A 238 -0.40 6.89 -2.01
CA PRO A 238 0.65 7.89 -2.26
C PRO A 238 2.08 7.51 -1.81
N VAL A 239 2.46 6.26 -1.74
CA VAL A 239 3.77 5.83 -1.20
C VAL A 239 4.93 6.66 -1.76
N ASN A 240 5.91 6.94 -0.88
CA ASN A 240 7.11 7.71 -1.21
C ASN A 240 8.37 7.15 -0.53
N ASP A 241 8.52 5.84 -0.51
CA ASP A 241 9.67 5.18 0.07
C ASP A 241 10.85 5.00 -0.92
N LEU A 242 11.96 4.49 -0.44
CA LEU A 242 13.16 4.16 -1.22
C LEU A 242 13.62 5.37 -2.08
N THR A 243 13.65 5.19 -3.39
CA THR A 243 14.10 6.20 -4.37
C THR A 243 13.13 7.38 -4.53
N MET A 244 11.94 7.29 -3.94
CA MET A 244 10.92 8.33 -3.95
C MET A 244 10.85 9.10 -2.63
N SER A 245 11.77 8.90 -1.68
CA SER A 245 11.73 9.48 -0.33
C SER A 245 11.78 11.03 -0.31
N ASP A 246 12.21 11.65 -1.39
CA ASP A 246 12.20 13.09 -1.61
C ASP A 246 10.90 13.60 -2.26
N GLU A 247 10.01 12.72 -2.70
CA GLU A 247 8.71 13.06 -3.28
C GLU A 247 7.63 13.23 -2.21
N LEU A 248 6.74 14.20 -2.37
CA LEU A 248 5.61 14.42 -1.47
C LEU A 248 4.29 14.44 -2.26
N HIS A 249 3.53 13.37 -2.10
CA HIS A 249 2.26 13.15 -2.81
C HIS A 249 1.08 13.66 -1.98
N ILE A 250 0.78 14.95 -2.04
CA ILE A 250 -0.36 15.56 -1.31
C ILE A 250 -1.58 15.84 -2.21
N GLY A 251 -1.50 15.50 -3.49
CA GLY A 251 -2.59 15.66 -4.46
C GLY A 251 -3.71 14.64 -4.31
N PRO A 252 -4.75 14.72 -5.14
CA PRO A 252 -5.80 13.71 -5.17
C PRO A 252 -5.37 12.45 -5.92
N LEU A 253 -6.09 11.36 -5.70
CA LEU A 253 -5.97 10.16 -6.53
C LEU A 253 -6.40 10.45 -7.96
N LEU A 254 -5.53 10.14 -8.92
CA LEU A 254 -5.79 10.35 -10.36
C LEU A 254 -5.57 9.05 -11.16
N GLY A 255 -6.13 8.97 -12.36
CA GLY A 255 -5.81 7.93 -13.33
C GLY A 255 -6.39 6.54 -13.04
N ARG A 256 -7.37 6.41 -12.14
CA ARG A 256 -8.05 5.14 -11.85
C ARG A 256 -9.37 5.07 -12.60
N ASP A 257 -9.57 3.96 -13.33
CA ASP A 257 -10.78 3.75 -14.12
C ASP A 257 -12.01 3.65 -13.20
N PRO A 258 -13.12 4.38 -13.47
CA PRO A 258 -14.31 4.37 -12.63
C PRO A 258 -15.01 2.99 -12.59
N ASN A 259 -14.68 2.07 -13.48
CA ASN A 259 -15.29 0.76 -13.55
C ASN A 259 -14.39 -0.38 -13.00
N LEU A 260 -13.32 -0.08 -12.28
CA LEU A 260 -12.43 -1.10 -11.71
C LEU A 260 -13.17 -2.07 -10.78
N ALA A 261 -14.11 -1.58 -9.98
CA ALA A 261 -14.90 -2.40 -9.07
C ALA A 261 -15.75 -3.48 -9.76
N LYS A 262 -15.92 -3.44 -11.11
CA LYS A 262 -16.60 -4.48 -11.89
C LYS A 262 -15.78 -5.75 -12.08
N CYS A 263 -14.47 -5.70 -11.83
CA CYS A 263 -13.56 -6.84 -12.05
C CYS A 263 -12.48 -6.99 -10.95
N VAL A 264 -12.55 -6.17 -9.90
CA VAL A 264 -11.60 -6.17 -8.80
C VAL A 264 -12.34 -6.35 -7.48
N TYR A 265 -11.90 -7.31 -6.68
CA TYR A 265 -12.47 -7.63 -5.37
C TYR A 265 -12.16 -6.54 -4.33
N GLY A 266 -10.90 -6.07 -4.31
CA GLY A 266 -10.49 -5.08 -3.33
C GLY A 266 -9.46 -4.08 -3.87
N TYR A 267 -9.44 -2.91 -3.22
CA TYR A 267 -8.58 -1.79 -3.56
C TYR A 267 -7.95 -1.20 -2.30
N LEU A 268 -6.64 -1.39 -2.15
CA LEU A 268 -5.87 -0.94 -0.99
C LEU A 268 -4.73 -0.02 -1.44
N ASN A 269 -4.59 1.11 -0.76
CA ASN A 269 -3.56 2.10 -1.06
C ASN A 269 -2.37 1.94 -0.11
N ASN A 270 -1.15 2.04 -0.64
CA ASN A 270 0.09 2.09 0.13
C ASN A 270 0.43 3.56 0.46
N PRO A 271 0.49 3.95 1.74
CA PRO A 271 0.66 5.34 2.14
C PRO A 271 2.13 5.79 2.11
N MET A 272 2.35 7.11 2.29
CA MET A 272 3.69 7.68 2.51
C MET A 272 4.20 7.34 3.92
N LEU A 273 5.52 7.55 4.12
CA LEU A 273 6.15 7.53 5.45
C LEU A 273 5.54 8.60 6.38
N GLN A 274 5.13 9.73 5.81
CA GLN A 274 4.53 10.89 6.50
C GLN A 274 3.05 10.61 6.77
N ALA A 275 2.75 10.11 7.96
CA ALA A 275 1.42 9.61 8.30
C ALA A 275 0.34 10.70 8.26
N GLU A 276 0.60 11.85 8.89
CA GLU A 276 -0.36 12.95 8.94
C GLU A 276 -0.63 13.55 7.55
N LEU A 277 0.43 13.68 6.73
CA LEU A 277 0.30 14.17 5.35
C LEU A 277 -0.35 13.15 4.43
N SER A 278 -0.17 11.85 4.69
CA SER A 278 -0.84 10.77 3.94
C SER A 278 -2.35 10.81 4.06
N LEU A 279 -2.90 11.34 5.16
CA LEU A 279 -4.34 11.41 5.35
C LEU A 279 -5.04 12.25 4.26
N ILE A 280 -4.33 13.21 3.65
CA ILE A 280 -4.88 14.06 2.59
C ILE A 280 -5.17 13.23 1.32
N PRO A 281 -4.17 12.63 0.66
CA PRO A 281 -4.41 11.82 -0.53
C PRO A 281 -5.23 10.55 -0.22
N LEU A 282 -5.02 9.90 0.94
CA LEU A 282 -5.79 8.72 1.32
C LEU A 282 -7.28 9.00 1.45
N ALA A 283 -7.67 10.17 1.96
CA ALA A 283 -9.09 10.55 2.00
C ALA A 283 -9.71 10.60 0.59
N THR A 284 -8.96 11.06 -0.43
CA THR A 284 -9.42 11.01 -1.83
C THR A 284 -9.48 9.58 -2.38
N CYS A 285 -8.54 8.72 -1.96
CA CYS A 285 -8.54 7.30 -2.30
C CYS A 285 -9.78 6.60 -1.73
N PHE A 286 -10.17 6.92 -0.50
CA PHE A 286 -11.38 6.38 0.12
C PHE A 286 -12.64 6.88 -0.57
N ASP A 287 -12.70 8.17 -0.94
CA ASP A 287 -13.83 8.72 -1.70
C ASP A 287 -13.96 8.01 -3.07
N TYR A 288 -12.84 7.76 -3.77
CA TYR A 288 -12.84 6.96 -5.00
C TYR A 288 -13.31 5.52 -4.71
N ALA A 289 -12.74 4.86 -3.72
CA ALA A 289 -13.06 3.45 -3.45
C ALA A 289 -14.51 3.25 -3.02
N ALA A 290 -15.13 4.24 -2.38
CA ALA A 290 -16.54 4.22 -1.97
C ALA A 290 -17.50 4.46 -3.14
N ALA A 291 -17.12 5.28 -4.13
CA ALA A 291 -17.99 5.66 -5.25
C ALA A 291 -17.19 5.93 -6.54
N PRO A 292 -16.55 4.90 -7.14
CA PRO A 292 -15.59 5.09 -8.22
C PRO A 292 -16.22 5.72 -9.48
N GLU A 293 -17.50 5.42 -9.77
CA GLU A 293 -18.19 5.93 -10.96
C GLU A 293 -18.50 7.44 -10.91
N THR A 294 -18.61 7.99 -9.69
CA THR A 294 -18.94 9.41 -9.46
C THR A 294 -17.83 10.22 -8.81
N TYR A 295 -16.66 9.61 -8.67
CA TYR A 295 -15.50 10.26 -8.05
C TYR A 295 -15.00 11.42 -8.90
N ASP A 296 -14.96 12.61 -8.28
CA ASP A 296 -14.32 13.81 -8.81
C ASP A 296 -13.09 14.13 -7.95
N ALA A 297 -11.92 13.99 -8.53
CA ALA A 297 -10.65 14.11 -7.83
C ALA A 297 -10.44 15.52 -7.26
N GLU A 298 -10.71 16.55 -8.05
CA GLU A 298 -10.49 17.95 -7.65
C GLU A 298 -11.50 18.39 -6.59
N ALA A 299 -12.77 18.05 -6.77
CA ALA A 299 -13.81 18.34 -5.79
C ALA A 299 -13.59 17.61 -4.46
N SER A 300 -13.15 16.34 -4.50
CA SER A 300 -12.79 15.56 -3.33
C SER A 300 -11.63 16.21 -2.58
N TRP A 301 -10.54 16.50 -3.26
CA TRP A 301 -9.35 17.10 -2.65
C TRP A 301 -9.65 18.49 -2.07
N ALA A 302 -10.37 19.34 -2.81
CA ALA A 302 -10.78 20.66 -2.34
C ALA A 302 -11.62 20.60 -1.06
N ARG A 303 -12.55 19.65 -0.99
CA ARG A 303 -13.38 19.40 0.20
C ARG A 303 -12.50 18.99 1.38
N ILE A 304 -11.56 18.06 1.19
CA ILE A 304 -10.67 17.58 2.24
C ILE A 304 -9.81 18.71 2.80
N ILE A 305 -9.17 19.49 1.94
CA ILE A 305 -8.33 20.63 2.38
C ILE A 305 -9.16 21.63 3.18
N LYS A 306 -10.36 22.00 2.71
CA LYS A 306 -11.22 22.96 3.40
C LYS A 306 -11.75 22.41 4.73
N GLN A 307 -12.09 21.15 4.80
CA GLN A 307 -12.58 20.51 6.03
C GLN A 307 -11.48 20.34 7.08
N HIS A 308 -10.27 19.97 6.67
CA HIS A 308 -9.18 19.63 7.60
C HIS A 308 -8.36 20.84 8.03
N PHE A 309 -8.14 21.80 7.12
CA PHE A 309 -7.26 22.96 7.36
C PHE A 309 -8.02 24.32 7.34
N GLY A 310 -9.31 24.31 6.99
CA GLY A 310 -10.13 25.51 6.84
C GLY A 310 -10.05 26.16 5.46
N ALA A 311 -11.04 26.95 5.09
CA ALA A 311 -11.14 27.56 3.76
C ALA A 311 -9.95 28.48 3.43
N ARG A 312 -9.38 29.16 4.42
CA ARG A 312 -8.22 30.05 4.24
C ARG A 312 -6.94 29.30 3.89
N ALA A 313 -6.85 28.01 4.14
CA ALA A 313 -5.70 27.17 3.81
C ALA A 313 -5.62 26.84 2.30
N TRP A 314 -6.76 26.88 1.60
CA TRP A 314 -6.88 26.45 0.21
C TRP A 314 -5.79 26.99 -0.74
N PRO A 315 -5.56 28.31 -0.87
CA PRO A 315 -4.56 28.82 -1.82
C PRO A 315 -3.14 28.36 -1.50
N HIS A 316 -2.84 28.10 -0.22
CA HIS A 316 -1.52 27.65 0.20
C HIS A 316 -1.30 26.18 -0.14
N TRP A 317 -2.28 25.31 0.13
CA TRP A 317 -2.22 23.90 -0.23
C TRP A 317 -2.19 23.70 -1.74
N LEU A 318 -2.94 24.50 -2.50
CA LEU A 318 -2.89 24.46 -3.95
C LEU A 318 -1.49 24.80 -4.48
N ALA A 319 -0.85 25.86 -3.97
CA ALA A 319 0.50 26.24 -4.35
C ALA A 319 1.54 25.15 -3.99
N LEU A 320 1.41 24.51 -2.82
CA LEU A 320 2.27 23.40 -2.40
C LEU A 320 2.09 22.19 -3.32
N ARG A 321 0.84 21.81 -3.61
CA ARG A 321 0.53 20.71 -4.51
C ARG A 321 1.12 20.92 -5.89
N GLU A 322 0.88 22.07 -6.52
CA GLU A 322 1.41 22.41 -7.84
C GLU A 322 2.95 22.33 -7.86
N PHE A 323 3.61 22.77 -6.79
CA PHE A 323 5.06 22.68 -6.68
C PHE A 323 5.55 21.25 -6.61
N PHE A 324 4.95 20.40 -5.78
CA PHE A 324 5.38 19.00 -5.63
C PHE A 324 5.08 18.17 -6.87
N GLU A 325 3.94 18.38 -7.52
CA GLU A 325 3.63 17.72 -8.80
C GLU A 325 4.64 18.11 -9.89
N GLU A 326 5.03 19.39 -9.95
CA GLU A 326 6.07 19.87 -10.86
C GLU A 326 7.44 19.30 -10.49
N GLN A 327 7.79 19.22 -9.22
CA GLN A 327 9.04 18.62 -8.75
C GLN A 327 9.16 17.16 -9.20
N ILE A 328 8.11 16.37 -8.98
CA ILE A 328 8.05 14.95 -9.37
C ILE A 328 8.15 14.82 -10.90
N SER A 329 7.40 15.64 -11.64
CA SER A 329 7.43 15.66 -13.10
C SER A 329 8.82 16.02 -13.64
N ALA A 330 9.44 17.06 -13.09
CA ALA A 330 10.77 17.53 -13.47
C ALA A 330 11.84 16.44 -13.19
N LYS A 331 11.79 15.81 -12.02
CA LYS A 331 12.67 14.69 -11.64
C LYS A 331 12.57 13.53 -12.63
N ARG A 332 11.35 13.07 -12.95
CA ARG A 332 11.12 12.00 -13.92
C ARG A 332 11.60 12.35 -15.32
N ALA A 333 11.42 13.60 -15.74
CA ALA A 333 11.86 14.10 -17.03
C ALA A 333 13.34 14.52 -17.05
N ARG A 334 14.05 14.45 -15.92
CA ARG A 334 15.45 14.91 -15.74
C ARG A 334 15.66 16.34 -16.21
N ARG A 335 14.73 17.24 -15.88
CA ARG A 335 14.76 18.66 -16.22
C ARG A 335 14.73 19.54 -14.97
N PRO A 336 15.22 20.79 -15.04
CA PRO A 336 15.10 21.71 -13.93
C PRO A 336 13.64 22.12 -13.69
N ILE A 337 13.36 22.57 -12.46
CA ILE A 337 12.07 23.15 -12.08
C ILE A 337 12.10 24.64 -12.50
N HIS A 338 11.11 25.05 -13.30
CA HIS A 338 10.93 26.43 -13.70
C HIS A 338 9.69 27.02 -13.02
N LEU A 339 9.90 28.03 -12.16
CA LEU A 339 8.81 28.71 -11.46
C LEU A 339 8.62 30.12 -12.04
N THR A 340 7.39 30.45 -12.40
CA THR A 340 7.00 31.80 -12.76
C THR A 340 7.03 32.77 -11.55
N ALA A 341 7.04 34.05 -11.76
CA ALA A 341 6.98 35.06 -10.69
C ALA A 341 5.72 34.85 -9.80
N SER A 342 4.57 34.53 -10.40
CA SER A 342 3.32 34.25 -9.69
C SER A 342 3.42 33.01 -8.81
N GLN A 343 3.99 31.91 -9.33
CA GLN A 343 4.20 30.69 -8.56
C GLN A 343 5.15 30.94 -7.38
N ARG A 344 6.25 31.69 -7.60
CA ARG A 344 7.17 32.06 -6.51
C ARG A 344 6.48 32.89 -5.42
N ALA A 345 5.62 33.85 -5.79
CA ALA A 345 4.86 34.63 -4.83
C ALA A 345 3.89 33.77 -4.01
N ARG A 346 3.13 32.86 -4.66
CA ARG A 346 2.23 31.92 -3.99
C ARG A 346 2.97 30.97 -3.04
N LEU A 347 4.14 30.45 -3.44
CA LEU A 347 4.95 29.59 -2.59
C LEU A 347 5.53 30.35 -1.37
N ARG A 348 5.94 31.61 -1.51
CA ARG A 348 6.35 32.44 -0.35
C ARG A 348 5.19 32.61 0.63
N ALA A 349 3.98 32.87 0.15
CA ALA A 349 2.78 32.97 0.99
C ALA A 349 2.48 31.61 1.68
N ALA A 350 2.63 30.48 0.97
CA ALA A 350 2.49 29.15 1.56
C ALA A 350 3.52 28.87 2.66
N LEU A 351 4.78 29.27 2.47
CA LEU A 351 5.80 29.14 3.52
C LEU A 351 5.49 29.97 4.80
N VAL A 352 4.92 31.16 4.62
CA VAL A 352 4.44 31.98 5.76
C VAL A 352 3.30 31.27 6.48
N TYR A 353 2.33 30.74 5.71
CA TYR A 353 1.24 29.92 6.27
C TYR A 353 1.78 28.71 7.06
N LEU A 354 2.71 27.93 6.51
CA LEU A 354 3.31 26.78 7.20
C LEU A 354 3.98 27.20 8.54
N ARG A 355 4.67 28.33 8.56
CA ARG A 355 5.27 28.85 9.80
C ARG A 355 4.23 29.18 10.87
N ALA A 356 3.09 29.72 10.47
CA ALA A 356 1.99 30.03 11.38
C ALA A 356 1.38 28.78 11.99
N GLN A 357 1.42 27.63 11.26
CA GLN A 357 0.89 26.34 11.68
C GLN A 357 1.89 25.46 12.47
N ARG A 358 3.06 25.98 12.85
CA ARG A 358 4.18 25.20 13.44
C ARG A 358 3.86 24.32 14.66
N ARG A 359 2.71 24.53 15.33
CA ARG A 359 2.24 23.72 16.46
C ARG A 359 1.48 22.46 16.03
N GLN A 360 1.10 22.34 14.77
CA GLN A 360 0.39 21.19 14.23
C GLN A 360 1.38 20.05 13.92
N ARG A 361 1.00 18.79 14.17
CA ARG A 361 1.88 17.61 13.97
C ARG A 361 2.36 17.49 12.54
N TRP A 362 1.49 17.66 11.57
CA TRP A 362 1.82 17.54 10.14
C TRP A 362 2.89 18.54 9.67
N THR A 363 3.08 19.67 10.37
CA THR A 363 4.12 20.64 9.99
C THR A 363 5.54 20.14 10.24
N HIS A 364 5.72 19.20 11.16
CA HIS A 364 7.02 18.54 11.36
C HIS A 364 7.33 17.62 10.17
N GLU A 365 6.30 16.93 9.66
CA GLU A 365 6.44 16.05 8.50
C GLU A 365 6.77 16.82 7.21
N ILE A 366 6.16 17.99 6.95
CA ILE A 366 6.42 18.79 5.75
C ILE A 366 7.70 19.64 5.84
N ALA A 367 8.33 19.75 7.01
CA ALA A 367 9.47 20.64 7.22
C ALA A 367 10.68 20.42 6.27
N PRO A 368 11.07 19.17 5.90
CA PRO A 368 12.12 18.95 4.91
C PRO A 368 11.81 19.60 3.57
N TRP A 369 10.59 19.43 3.07
CA TRP A 369 10.14 19.99 1.80
C TRP A 369 9.97 21.52 1.84
N ALA A 370 9.55 22.07 2.98
CA ALA A 370 9.52 23.53 3.17
C ALA A 370 10.92 24.15 3.09
N ARG A 371 11.98 23.44 3.48
CA ARG A 371 13.37 23.85 3.25
C ARG A 371 13.74 23.79 1.77
N ALA A 372 13.41 22.69 1.09
CA ALA A 372 13.67 22.56 -0.36
C ALA A 372 12.97 23.65 -1.18
N ILE A 373 11.72 24.01 -0.85
CA ILE A 373 11.01 25.13 -1.49
C ILE A 373 11.79 26.44 -1.31
N ARG A 374 12.30 26.76 -0.11
CA ARG A 374 13.09 27.99 0.12
C ARG A 374 14.34 28.01 -0.75
N GLN A 375 15.09 26.91 -0.77
CA GLN A 375 16.29 26.79 -1.61
C GLN A 375 15.98 26.99 -3.10
N SER A 376 14.86 26.44 -3.58
CA SER A 376 14.39 26.65 -4.96
C SER A 376 13.99 28.13 -5.23
N LEU A 377 13.42 28.82 -4.24
CA LEU A 377 13.05 30.24 -4.35
C LEU A 377 14.25 31.18 -4.34
N ASP A 378 15.30 30.82 -3.60
CA ASP A 378 16.54 31.62 -3.45
C ASP A 378 17.54 31.35 -4.60
N GLY A 379 17.22 30.48 -5.54
CA GLY A 379 18.07 30.16 -6.69
C GLY A 379 19.29 29.28 -6.35
N VAL A 380 19.31 28.64 -5.16
CA VAL A 380 20.47 27.87 -4.65
C VAL A 380 20.52 26.44 -5.19
N ILE A 381 19.45 25.92 -5.80
CA ILE A 381 19.43 24.56 -6.33
C ILE A 381 19.65 24.57 -7.85
N GLY A 382 20.92 24.41 -8.24
CA GLY A 382 21.29 23.69 -9.45
C GLY A 382 20.99 22.20 -9.24
N THR A 383 20.60 21.53 -10.31
CA THR A 383 20.24 20.11 -10.43
C THR A 383 21.28 19.17 -9.80
N THR A 384 21.25 18.96 -8.50
CA THR A 384 21.93 17.83 -7.84
C THR A 384 21.04 17.32 -6.74
N GLY A 385 20.74 16.02 -6.82
CA GLY A 385 19.80 15.33 -5.95
C GLY A 385 20.10 15.48 -4.44
N ILE A 386 19.01 15.46 -3.71
CA ILE A 386 19.02 15.11 -2.27
C ILE A 386 19.02 13.61 -2.16
#